data_9bcc8b51eb685d82f4258424b5d83acd
#
_entry.id   9bcc8b51eb685d82f4258424b5d83acd
#
_cell.length_a   1.000
_cell.length_b   1.000
_cell.length_c   1.000
_cell.angle_alpha   90.00
_cell.angle_beta   90.00
_cell.angle_gamma   90.00
#
_symmetry.space_group_name_H-M   'P 1'
#
loop_
_entity.id
_entity.type
_entity.pdbx_description
1 polymer ?
#
loop_
_entity_poly.entity_id
_entity_poly.type
_entity_poly.pdbx_seq_one_letter_code
_entity_poly.pdbx_strand_id
1 'polypeptide(L)'
;GSSSYITNLDGEVSQHIEYVPFGEVFIEERNNTWNTPYLFNAKEFDEETGMYYYGARYYEPKLSLWMSVDRFAEKYYNMTPYCFNANNPLISVDINGDSLFVLTAPKGAAGFGHMAILIQTKKKKWALFSKNGTNNWSGISGENNKGDDRGTSFFNSPKEFLRSSQNPIDPETKQPEYTEGYLIPATAKQDEAAKRGALEELNKDYNVFDSNCAKTVQNALEKAGKKPGELTYKDLKSSPFMNPIEDTINKIMDRKTPNSIYLRIKKQNKGQTIKR
;
A
#
# COMPACT_ATOMS: atom_id res chain seq x y z
N GLY A 1 12.02 -0.46 -8.11
CA GLY A 1 12.70 -1.20 -9.18
C GLY A 1 14.21 -1.02 -9.07
N SER A 2 14.95 -1.77 -9.88
CA SER A 2 16.42 -1.67 -9.95
C SER A 2 16.84 -0.45 -10.78
N SER A 3 17.99 0.13 -10.46
CA SER A 3 18.58 1.24 -11.21
C SER A 3 19.25 0.67 -12.46
N SER A 4 18.82 1.05 -13.67
CA SER A 4 19.43 0.60 -14.94
C SER A 4 20.20 1.71 -15.63
N TYR A 5 19.63 2.92 -15.70
CA TYR A 5 20.26 4.09 -16.27
C TYR A 5 20.20 5.26 -15.30
N ILE A 6 21.34 5.87 -15.05
CA ILE A 6 21.48 7.10 -14.25
C ILE A 6 21.98 8.19 -15.18
N THR A 7 21.29 9.33 -15.18
CA THR A 7 21.68 10.50 -15.98
C THR A 7 22.10 11.66 -15.11
N ASN A 8 23.02 12.50 -15.62
CA ASN A 8 23.36 13.78 -15.03
C ASN A 8 22.25 14.83 -15.30
N LEU A 9 22.45 16.06 -14.85
CA LEU A 9 21.48 17.15 -15.03
C LEU A 9 21.30 17.55 -16.51
N ASP A 10 22.27 17.25 -17.37
CA ASP A 10 22.25 17.55 -18.80
C ASP A 10 21.59 16.41 -19.61
N GLY A 11 21.18 15.33 -18.93
CA GLY A 11 20.54 14.16 -19.54
C GLY A 11 21.52 13.13 -20.11
N GLU A 12 22.82 13.29 -19.91
CA GLU A 12 23.81 12.30 -20.33
C GLU A 12 23.87 11.14 -19.36
N VAL A 13 24.05 9.92 -19.88
CA VAL A 13 24.15 8.70 -19.06
C VAL A 13 25.47 8.72 -18.28
N SER A 14 25.41 8.78 -16.96
CA SER A 14 26.56 8.71 -16.06
C SER A 14 26.87 7.29 -15.61
N GLN A 15 25.85 6.42 -15.52
CA GLN A 15 26.00 5.03 -15.16
C GLN A 15 24.94 4.19 -15.86
N HIS A 16 25.35 3.06 -16.44
CA HIS A 16 24.47 2.03 -16.99
C HIS A 16 24.74 0.70 -16.31
N ILE A 17 23.69 0.01 -15.87
CA ILE A 17 23.80 -1.21 -15.11
C ILE A 17 22.77 -2.23 -15.59
N GLU A 18 23.23 -3.45 -15.84
CA GLU A 18 22.36 -4.60 -16.09
C GLU A 18 22.60 -5.68 -15.04
N TYR A 19 21.53 -6.41 -14.70
CA TYR A 19 21.54 -7.42 -13.64
C TYR A 19 21.08 -8.77 -14.18
N VAL A 20 21.68 -9.84 -13.64
CA VAL A 20 21.05 -11.16 -13.73
C VAL A 20 19.81 -11.21 -12.80
N PRO A 21 18.90 -12.20 -12.97
CA PRO A 21 17.62 -12.22 -12.26
C PRO A 21 17.70 -12.07 -10.73
N PHE A 22 18.76 -12.55 -10.11
CA PHE A 22 19.00 -12.47 -8.67
C PHE A 22 19.82 -11.24 -8.24
N GLY A 23 20.05 -10.27 -9.14
CA GLY A 23 20.59 -8.96 -8.79
C GLY A 23 22.11 -8.87 -8.78
N GLU A 24 22.84 -9.92 -9.17
CA GLU A 24 24.25 -9.79 -9.49
C GLU A 24 24.40 -8.85 -10.68
N VAL A 25 25.37 -7.92 -10.61
CA VAL A 25 25.65 -7.00 -11.69
C VAL A 25 26.31 -7.75 -12.84
N PHE A 26 25.69 -7.71 -14.02
CA PHE A 26 26.17 -8.37 -15.23
C PHE A 26 27.00 -7.41 -16.11
N ILE A 27 26.49 -6.19 -16.29
CA ILE A 27 27.17 -5.10 -16.99
C ILE A 27 27.13 -3.86 -16.12
N GLU A 28 28.25 -3.18 -16.00
CA GLU A 28 28.31 -1.86 -15.42
C GLU A 28 29.27 -0.97 -16.20
N GLU A 29 28.74 0.14 -16.73
CA GLU A 29 29.47 1.17 -17.44
C GLU A 29 29.35 2.49 -16.68
N ARG A 30 30.47 3.15 -16.41
CA ARG A 30 30.52 4.41 -15.64
C ARG A 30 31.33 5.45 -16.44
N ASN A 31 30.84 6.68 -16.47
CA ASN A 31 31.64 7.79 -17.03
C ASN A 31 32.47 8.54 -15.99
N ASN A 32 32.60 8.00 -14.76
CA ASN A 32 33.39 8.50 -13.63
C ASN A 32 33.02 9.89 -13.08
N THR A 33 31.86 10.45 -13.45
CA THR A 33 31.45 11.76 -12.92
C THR A 33 30.69 11.64 -11.60
N TRP A 34 29.80 10.64 -11.48
CA TRP A 34 29.03 10.34 -10.28
C TRP A 34 28.38 8.97 -10.41
N ASN A 35 28.33 8.23 -9.30
CA ASN A 35 27.73 6.90 -9.23
C ASN A 35 26.70 6.85 -8.11
N THR A 36 25.61 6.12 -8.32
CA THR A 36 24.67 5.81 -7.23
C THR A 36 25.10 4.53 -6.52
N PRO A 37 25.07 4.49 -5.18
CA PRO A 37 25.23 3.24 -4.43
C PRO A 37 23.94 2.38 -4.43
N TYR A 38 22.81 2.92 -4.91
CA TYR A 38 21.51 2.23 -4.89
C TYR A 38 21.26 1.52 -6.22
N LEU A 39 21.42 0.19 -6.23
CA LEU A 39 21.41 -0.62 -7.44
C LEU A 39 20.16 -1.51 -7.54
N PHE A 40 20.31 -2.82 -7.33
CA PHE A 40 19.24 -3.80 -7.45
C PHE A 40 18.13 -3.55 -6.41
N ASN A 41 16.86 -3.53 -6.86
CA ASN A 41 15.69 -3.22 -6.04
C ASN A 41 15.79 -1.88 -5.27
N ALA A 42 16.59 -0.92 -5.80
CA ALA A 42 16.92 0.34 -5.14
C ALA A 42 17.50 0.15 -3.73
N LYS A 43 18.31 -0.91 -3.55
CA LYS A 43 19.04 -1.17 -2.31
C LYS A 43 20.46 -0.69 -2.42
N GLU A 44 20.99 -0.23 -1.29
CA GLU A 44 22.37 0.18 -1.18
C GLU A 44 23.29 -1.04 -1.38
N PHE A 45 24.19 -0.89 -2.32
CA PHE A 45 25.23 -1.89 -2.62
C PHE A 45 26.51 -1.51 -1.93
N ASP A 46 26.99 -2.38 -1.08
CA ASP A 46 28.27 -2.26 -0.43
C ASP A 46 29.35 -2.87 -1.34
N GLU A 47 30.13 -2.01 -1.98
CA GLU A 47 31.19 -2.44 -2.91
C GLU A 47 32.31 -3.22 -2.23
N GLU A 48 32.56 -3.01 -0.92
CA GLU A 48 33.61 -3.71 -0.18
C GLU A 48 33.23 -5.17 0.07
N THR A 49 31.96 -5.43 0.38
CA THR A 49 31.48 -6.78 0.70
C THR A 49 30.79 -7.46 -0.50
N GLY A 50 30.36 -6.71 -1.50
CA GLY A 50 29.59 -7.22 -2.65
C GLY A 50 28.13 -7.52 -2.32
N MET A 51 27.61 -7.05 -1.20
CA MET A 51 26.28 -7.34 -0.70
C MET A 51 25.33 -6.16 -0.81
N TYR A 52 24.03 -6.44 -0.87
CA TYR A 52 22.98 -5.43 -0.78
C TYR A 52 22.44 -5.32 0.64
N TYR A 53 22.34 -4.10 1.15
CA TYR A 53 21.70 -3.82 2.44
C TYR A 53 20.20 -3.58 2.27
N TYR A 54 19.39 -4.51 2.78
CA TYR A 54 17.92 -4.43 2.71
C TYR A 54 17.27 -3.85 3.97
N GLY A 55 18.05 -3.31 4.91
CA GLY A 55 17.56 -2.77 6.18
C GLY A 55 17.55 -3.79 7.31
N ALA A 56 16.91 -4.93 7.13
CA ALA A 56 16.86 -6.01 8.12
C ALA A 56 17.93 -7.08 7.92
N ARG A 57 18.39 -7.27 6.69
CA ARG A 57 19.36 -8.32 6.32
C ARG A 57 20.30 -7.84 5.22
N TYR A 58 21.47 -8.48 5.12
CA TYR A 58 22.34 -8.38 3.97
C TYR A 58 22.02 -9.50 2.98
N TYR A 59 21.98 -9.16 1.71
CA TYR A 59 21.71 -10.07 0.61
C TYR A 59 22.95 -10.24 -0.25
N GLU A 60 23.39 -11.48 -0.44
CA GLU A 60 24.51 -11.82 -1.32
C GLU A 60 23.99 -12.27 -2.69
N PRO A 61 24.08 -11.43 -3.75
CA PRO A 61 23.48 -11.73 -5.03
C PRO A 61 24.14 -12.91 -5.77
N LYS A 62 25.44 -13.13 -5.58
CA LYS A 62 26.18 -14.26 -6.19
C LYS A 62 25.72 -15.60 -5.65
N LEU A 63 25.32 -15.65 -4.40
CA LEU A 63 24.77 -16.85 -3.77
C LEU A 63 23.25 -16.93 -3.91
N SER A 64 22.58 -15.83 -4.29
CA SER A 64 21.12 -15.71 -4.31
C SER A 64 20.48 -15.96 -2.94
N LEU A 65 21.19 -15.64 -1.86
CA LEU A 65 20.82 -15.94 -0.48
C LEU A 65 20.93 -14.71 0.43
N TRP A 66 20.07 -14.72 1.47
CA TRP A 66 20.25 -13.85 2.63
C TRP A 66 21.43 -14.34 3.49
N MET A 67 22.20 -13.42 4.06
CA MET A 67 23.33 -13.73 4.92
C MET A 67 22.96 -13.94 6.39
N SER A 68 21.67 -13.84 6.71
CA SER A 68 21.13 -14.18 8.02
C SER A 68 19.78 -14.89 7.90
N VAL A 69 19.44 -15.65 8.94
CA VAL A 69 18.16 -16.38 9.04
C VAL A 69 16.99 -15.40 8.95
N ASP A 70 15.98 -15.75 8.17
CA ASP A 70 14.72 -15.01 8.17
C ASP A 70 14.09 -15.09 9.56
N ARG A 71 13.80 -13.96 10.17
CA ARG A 71 13.09 -13.91 11.46
C ARG A 71 11.72 -14.58 11.45
N PHE A 72 11.22 -14.93 10.27
CA PHE A 72 9.95 -15.65 10.04
C PHE A 72 10.16 -17.06 9.48
N ALA A 73 11.37 -17.60 9.53
CA ALA A 73 11.71 -18.93 9.01
C ALA A 73 10.71 -20.01 9.48
N GLU A 74 10.28 -19.93 10.74
CA GLU A 74 9.30 -20.86 11.32
C GLU A 74 7.93 -20.88 10.63
N LYS A 75 7.61 -19.88 9.77
CA LYS A 75 6.36 -19.82 9.02
C LYS A 75 6.44 -20.46 7.64
N TYR A 76 7.63 -20.73 7.15
CA TYR A 76 7.91 -21.21 5.81
C TYR A 76 8.67 -22.53 5.83
N TYR A 77 8.07 -23.58 6.43
CA TYR A 77 8.68 -24.90 6.61
C TYR A 77 9.20 -25.58 5.35
N ASN A 78 8.68 -25.15 4.17
CA ASN A 78 9.06 -25.68 2.87
C ASN A 78 10.11 -24.85 2.14
N MET A 79 10.65 -23.81 2.79
CA MET A 79 11.70 -22.96 2.24
C MET A 79 12.87 -22.83 3.21
N THR A 80 14.09 -22.74 2.66
CA THR A 80 15.26 -22.44 3.51
C THR A 80 15.13 -21.06 4.14
N PRO A 81 15.55 -20.87 5.40
CA PRO A 81 15.54 -19.56 6.07
C PRO A 81 16.35 -18.46 5.39
N TYR A 82 17.20 -18.84 4.44
CA TYR A 82 18.07 -17.95 3.68
C TYR A 82 17.55 -17.64 2.28
N CYS A 83 16.37 -18.17 1.92
CA CYS A 83 15.81 -18.04 0.58
C CYS A 83 15.43 -16.58 0.25
N PHE A 84 15.93 -16.05 -0.86
CA PHE A 84 15.55 -14.75 -1.38
C PHE A 84 14.29 -14.85 -2.24
N ASN A 85 13.27 -14.05 -1.92
CA ASN A 85 12.03 -13.91 -2.69
C ASN A 85 11.36 -15.24 -3.09
N ALA A 86 11.42 -16.28 -2.23
CA ALA A 86 10.90 -17.61 -2.52
C ALA A 86 11.46 -18.20 -3.84
N ASN A 87 12.72 -17.90 -4.18
CA ASN A 87 13.38 -18.23 -5.44
C ASN A 87 12.69 -17.68 -6.70
N ASN A 88 11.94 -16.58 -6.57
CA ASN A 88 11.24 -15.95 -7.69
C ASN A 88 11.45 -14.42 -7.73
N PRO A 89 12.68 -13.94 -7.99
CA PRO A 89 13.04 -12.53 -7.95
C PRO A 89 12.43 -11.70 -9.09
N LEU A 90 11.94 -12.34 -10.17
CA LEU A 90 11.33 -11.65 -11.30
C LEU A 90 9.88 -11.24 -11.04
N ILE A 91 9.18 -11.94 -10.15
CA ILE A 91 7.75 -11.70 -9.84
C ILE A 91 7.60 -10.97 -8.51
N SER A 92 8.54 -11.15 -7.58
CA SER A 92 8.47 -10.58 -6.24
C SER A 92 9.63 -9.65 -5.95
N VAL A 93 9.33 -8.55 -5.26
CA VAL A 93 10.32 -7.61 -4.71
C VAL A 93 10.12 -7.59 -3.20
N ASP A 94 11.19 -7.79 -2.43
CA ASP A 94 11.14 -7.60 -0.98
C ASP A 94 11.08 -6.10 -0.67
N ILE A 95 9.90 -5.61 -0.30
CA ILE A 95 9.66 -4.23 0.11
C ILE A 95 9.60 -4.19 1.64
N ASN A 96 10.72 -4.37 2.33
CA ASN A 96 10.88 -4.22 3.79
C ASN A 96 9.77 -4.82 4.69
N GLY A 97 8.88 -5.64 4.16
CA GLY A 97 7.89 -6.43 4.90
C GLY A 97 6.77 -5.66 5.62
N ASP A 98 6.69 -4.33 5.51
CA ASP A 98 5.70 -3.48 6.18
C ASP A 98 4.90 -2.70 5.12
N SER A 99 3.56 -2.67 5.24
CA SER A 99 2.71 -2.07 4.21
C SER A 99 1.31 -1.72 4.72
N LEU A 100 0.68 -0.74 4.07
CA LEU A 100 -0.71 -0.36 4.25
C LEU A 100 -1.53 -0.86 3.06
N PHE A 101 -2.71 -1.43 3.30
CA PHE A 101 -3.57 -1.92 2.23
C PHE A 101 -4.94 -1.23 2.27
N VAL A 102 -5.16 -0.31 1.34
CA VAL A 102 -6.41 0.45 1.21
C VAL A 102 -7.42 -0.36 0.39
N LEU A 103 -8.54 -0.66 1.01
CA LEU A 103 -9.66 -1.40 0.44
C LEU A 103 -10.71 -0.45 -0.15
N THR A 104 -11.37 -0.90 -1.19
CA THR A 104 -12.57 -0.22 -1.75
C THR A 104 -13.67 -1.22 -2.04
N ALA A 105 -14.90 -0.83 -1.68
CA ALA A 105 -16.15 -1.49 -2.04
C ALA A 105 -16.95 -0.50 -2.92
N PRO A 106 -16.78 -0.53 -4.25
CA PRO A 106 -17.33 0.51 -5.14
C PRO A 106 -18.85 0.62 -5.12
N LYS A 107 -19.57 -0.46 -4.83
CA LYS A 107 -21.03 -0.51 -4.73
C LYS A 107 -21.55 -0.22 -3.32
N GLY A 108 -20.68 -0.19 -2.32
CA GLY A 108 -21.06 0.11 -0.95
C GLY A 108 -21.70 1.50 -0.80
N ALA A 109 -22.41 1.70 0.31
CA ALA A 109 -23.06 2.98 0.63
C ALA A 109 -23.93 3.53 -0.52
N ALA A 110 -24.85 2.73 -1.05
CA ALA A 110 -25.78 3.10 -2.14
C ALA A 110 -25.06 3.59 -3.42
N GLY A 111 -23.88 3.01 -3.74
CA GLY A 111 -23.11 3.36 -4.94
C GLY A 111 -22.07 4.47 -4.76
N PHE A 112 -22.07 5.18 -3.63
CA PHE A 112 -21.01 6.18 -3.33
C PHE A 112 -19.67 5.55 -3.00
N GLY A 113 -19.67 4.26 -2.69
CA GLY A 113 -18.50 3.48 -2.30
C GLY A 113 -18.30 3.41 -0.78
N HIS A 114 -17.55 2.41 -0.35
CA HIS A 114 -17.05 2.29 1.01
C HIS A 114 -15.57 2.00 1.01
N MET A 115 -14.85 2.46 2.04
CA MET A 115 -13.42 2.27 2.17
C MET A 115 -13.06 1.69 3.53
N ALA A 116 -12.02 0.88 3.55
CA ALA A 116 -11.38 0.40 4.76
C ALA A 116 -9.87 0.33 4.55
N ILE A 117 -9.13 0.08 5.62
CA ILE A 117 -7.69 -0.10 5.54
C ILE A 117 -7.26 -1.32 6.36
N LEU A 118 -6.42 -2.16 5.76
CA LEU A 118 -5.65 -3.15 6.49
C LEU A 118 -4.29 -2.57 6.81
N ILE A 119 -3.90 -2.64 8.08
CA ILE A 119 -2.62 -2.16 8.57
C ILE A 119 -1.85 -3.34 9.14
N GLN A 120 -0.59 -3.43 8.80
CA GLN A 120 0.23 -4.52 9.31
C GLN A 120 0.61 -4.28 10.77
N THR A 121 0.48 -5.32 11.59
CA THR A 121 0.82 -5.29 13.02
C THR A 121 2.27 -5.66 13.25
N LYS A 122 2.80 -5.40 14.44
CA LYS A 122 4.14 -5.85 14.86
C LYS A 122 4.34 -7.37 14.73
N LYS A 123 3.26 -8.15 14.79
CA LYS A 123 3.29 -9.61 14.58
C LYS A 123 3.18 -10.00 13.10
N LYS A 124 3.32 -9.05 12.17
CA LYS A 124 3.19 -9.24 10.72
C LYS A 124 1.85 -9.83 10.28
N LYS A 125 0.82 -9.65 11.08
CA LYS A 125 -0.57 -9.91 10.73
C LYS A 125 -1.21 -8.62 10.24
N TRP A 126 -2.24 -8.73 9.42
CA TRP A 126 -3.00 -7.61 8.92
C TRP A 126 -4.26 -7.43 9.74
N ALA A 127 -4.46 -6.24 10.26
CA ALA A 127 -5.65 -5.87 11.04
C ALA A 127 -6.54 -4.94 10.22
N LEU A 128 -7.85 -5.19 10.24
CA LEU A 128 -8.85 -4.39 9.55
C LEU A 128 -9.28 -3.19 10.40
N PHE A 129 -9.30 -2.02 9.78
CA PHE A 129 -9.85 -0.78 10.33
C PHE A 129 -10.92 -0.26 9.36
N SER A 130 -12.18 -0.23 9.82
CA SER A 130 -13.32 0.23 9.03
C SER A 130 -14.28 0.98 9.91
N LYS A 131 -14.71 2.15 9.47
CA LYS A 131 -15.76 2.94 10.12
C LYS A 131 -17.08 2.69 9.40
N ASN A 132 -17.99 2.02 10.08
CA ASN A 132 -19.31 1.68 9.57
C ASN A 132 -20.34 2.68 10.10
N GLY A 133 -21.34 3.03 9.28
CA GLY A 133 -22.43 3.88 9.73
C GLY A 133 -23.37 3.15 10.69
N THR A 134 -23.83 3.84 11.71
CA THR A 134 -24.81 3.32 12.65
C THR A 134 -26.24 3.33 12.13
N ASN A 135 -26.49 3.94 10.98
CA ASN A 135 -27.82 4.10 10.39
C ASN A 135 -27.92 3.34 9.06
N ASN A 136 -29.10 2.77 8.80
CA ASN A 136 -29.46 2.03 7.56
C ASN A 136 -29.25 2.81 6.25
N TRP A 137 -28.79 4.03 6.32
CA TRP A 137 -28.56 4.92 5.17
C TRP A 137 -27.32 4.58 4.34
N SER A 138 -26.33 3.92 4.93
CA SER A 138 -25.06 3.63 4.24
C SER A 138 -25.02 2.25 3.57
N GLY A 139 -26.03 1.41 3.76
CA GLY A 139 -26.04 0.03 3.28
C GLY A 139 -25.01 -0.87 3.98
N ILE A 140 -24.09 -0.29 4.77
CA ILE A 140 -23.11 -0.98 5.58
C ILE A 140 -23.38 -0.57 7.03
N SER A 141 -24.28 -1.32 7.68
CA SER A 141 -24.57 -1.17 9.11
C SER A 141 -23.73 -2.19 9.87
N GLY A 142 -23.11 -1.76 10.96
CA GLY A 142 -22.35 -2.66 11.83
C GLY A 142 -21.41 -1.93 12.77
N GLU A 143 -20.81 -2.66 13.68
CA GLU A 143 -19.79 -2.13 14.57
C GLU A 143 -18.52 -1.75 13.79
N ASN A 144 -17.85 -0.68 14.23
CA ASN A 144 -16.57 -0.28 13.69
C ASN A 144 -15.51 -1.36 13.90
N ASN A 145 -14.75 -1.68 12.87
CA ASN A 145 -13.58 -2.53 12.99
C ASN A 145 -12.38 -1.71 13.46
N LYS A 146 -11.89 -2.00 14.66
CA LYS A 146 -10.78 -1.27 15.32
C LYS A 146 -9.45 -2.02 15.30
N GLY A 147 -9.29 -3.02 14.43
CA GLY A 147 -8.12 -3.89 14.44
C GLY A 147 -8.01 -4.66 15.74
N ASP A 148 -9.11 -5.28 16.15
CA ASP A 148 -9.29 -5.88 17.47
C ASP A 148 -8.23 -6.95 17.76
N ASP A 149 -7.63 -6.88 18.96
CA ASP A 149 -6.65 -7.85 19.48
C ASP A 149 -7.30 -9.22 19.84
N ARG A 150 -8.62 -9.38 19.73
CA ARG A 150 -9.38 -10.61 20.06
C ARG A 150 -9.27 -11.73 19.02
N GLY A 151 -8.34 -11.63 18.06
CA GLY A 151 -7.93 -12.76 17.22
C GLY A 151 -8.82 -13.11 16.02
N THR A 152 -9.99 -12.52 15.88
CA THR A 152 -10.93 -12.80 14.77
C THR A 152 -10.72 -11.91 13.55
N SER A 153 -9.95 -10.82 13.67
CA SER A 153 -9.75 -9.80 12.63
C SER A 153 -8.33 -9.73 12.11
N PHE A 154 -7.52 -10.77 12.27
CA PHE A 154 -6.14 -10.81 11.79
C PHE A 154 -5.95 -11.78 10.63
N PHE A 155 -5.33 -11.29 9.58
CA PHE A 155 -5.06 -12.03 8.34
C PHE A 155 -3.56 -12.16 8.12
N ASN A 156 -3.11 -13.24 7.47
CA ASN A 156 -1.71 -13.41 7.10
C ASN A 156 -1.33 -12.54 5.88
N SER A 157 -2.32 -12.20 5.04
CA SER A 157 -2.12 -11.37 3.87
C SER A 157 -3.39 -10.58 3.53
N PRO A 158 -3.29 -9.47 2.76
CA PRO A 158 -4.44 -8.77 2.20
C PRO A 158 -5.33 -9.67 1.34
N LYS A 159 -4.73 -10.60 0.61
CA LYS A 159 -5.46 -11.55 -0.25
C LYS A 159 -6.28 -12.56 0.56
N GLU A 160 -5.80 -12.94 1.74
CA GLU A 160 -6.56 -13.77 2.67
C GLU A 160 -7.83 -13.05 3.12
N PHE A 161 -7.74 -11.77 3.51
CA PHE A 161 -8.92 -10.97 3.84
C PHE A 161 -9.93 -10.94 2.68
N LEU A 162 -9.47 -10.61 1.46
CA LEU A 162 -10.35 -10.51 0.30
C LEU A 162 -11.13 -11.81 0.03
N ARG A 163 -10.59 -12.96 0.45
CA ARG A 163 -11.19 -14.29 0.27
C ARG A 163 -11.91 -14.81 1.49
N SER A 164 -11.78 -14.16 2.63
CA SER A 164 -12.32 -14.62 3.91
C SER A 164 -13.84 -14.38 4.01
N SER A 165 -14.47 -15.09 4.94
CA SER A 165 -15.86 -14.84 5.34
C SER A 165 -16.06 -13.54 6.12
N GLN A 166 -14.97 -12.86 6.53
CA GLN A 166 -15.02 -11.55 7.18
C GLN A 166 -15.07 -10.39 6.16
N ASN A 167 -14.86 -10.67 4.88
CA ASN A 167 -15.16 -9.73 3.81
C ASN A 167 -16.68 -9.70 3.62
N PRO A 168 -17.36 -8.58 3.92
CA PRO A 168 -18.82 -8.51 3.86
C PRO A 168 -19.36 -8.91 2.50
N ILE A 169 -20.55 -9.48 2.48
CA ILE A 169 -21.25 -9.83 1.25
C ILE A 169 -22.27 -8.76 0.94
N ASP A 170 -22.19 -8.20 -0.24
CA ASP A 170 -23.18 -7.28 -0.79
C ASP A 170 -24.55 -7.97 -0.85
N PRO A 171 -25.59 -7.43 -0.20
CA PRO A 171 -26.89 -8.08 -0.09
C PRO A 171 -27.63 -8.22 -1.42
N GLU A 172 -27.35 -7.35 -2.39
CA GLU A 172 -27.99 -7.35 -3.71
C GLU A 172 -27.28 -8.31 -4.67
N THR A 173 -25.95 -8.17 -4.80
CA THR A 173 -25.16 -8.94 -5.77
C THR A 173 -24.72 -10.30 -5.27
N LYS A 174 -24.86 -10.57 -3.95
CA LYS A 174 -24.35 -11.77 -3.27
C LYS A 174 -22.84 -12.01 -3.48
N GLN A 175 -22.11 -10.97 -3.84
CA GLN A 175 -20.65 -11.01 -4.01
C GLN A 175 -19.96 -10.29 -2.85
N PRO A 176 -18.71 -10.61 -2.55
CA PRO A 176 -17.92 -9.87 -1.57
C PRO A 176 -17.84 -8.39 -1.92
N GLU A 177 -18.03 -7.54 -0.92
CA GLU A 177 -18.01 -6.08 -1.09
C GLU A 177 -16.63 -5.57 -1.51
N TYR A 178 -15.58 -6.06 -0.87
CA TYR A 178 -14.20 -5.70 -1.24
C TYR A 178 -13.65 -6.72 -2.23
N THR A 179 -13.49 -6.30 -3.47
CA THR A 179 -12.96 -7.14 -4.56
C THR A 179 -11.51 -6.85 -4.88
N GLU A 180 -11.04 -5.67 -4.50
CA GLU A 180 -9.65 -5.23 -4.67
C GLU A 180 -9.22 -4.26 -3.57
N GLY A 181 -7.93 -4.03 -3.50
CA GLY A 181 -7.35 -2.96 -2.72
C GLY A 181 -5.99 -2.52 -3.27
N TYR A 182 -5.46 -1.44 -2.73
CA TYR A 182 -4.21 -0.85 -3.13
C TYR A 182 -3.17 -0.95 -2.02
N LEU A 183 -2.10 -1.69 -2.27
CA LEU A 183 -0.98 -1.90 -1.36
C LEU A 183 0.00 -0.73 -1.47
N ILE A 184 0.23 -0.03 -0.37
CA ILE A 184 1.16 1.09 -0.27
C ILE A 184 2.31 0.66 0.64
N PRO A 185 3.56 0.62 0.16
CA PRO A 185 4.71 0.31 1.00
C PRO A 185 4.81 1.27 2.18
N ALA A 186 5.05 0.74 3.36
CA ALA A 186 5.20 1.50 4.59
C ALA A 186 6.30 0.87 5.46
N THR A 187 6.77 1.59 6.46
CA THR A 187 7.65 1.07 7.51
C THR A 187 6.84 0.75 8.75
N ALA A 188 7.36 -0.09 9.66
CA ALA A 188 6.71 -0.40 10.93
C ALA A 188 6.32 0.86 11.73
N LYS A 189 7.15 1.92 11.67
CA LYS A 189 6.85 3.22 12.28
C LYS A 189 5.66 3.91 11.60
N GLN A 190 5.56 3.77 10.28
CA GLN A 190 4.44 4.32 9.50
C GLN A 190 3.15 3.51 9.74
N ASP A 191 3.24 2.18 9.87
CA ASP A 191 2.09 1.33 10.22
C ASP A 191 1.53 1.69 11.60
N GLU A 192 2.39 1.88 12.62
CA GLU A 192 1.97 2.33 13.94
C GLU A 192 1.36 3.75 13.91
N ALA A 193 1.87 4.63 13.09
CA ALA A 193 1.31 5.97 12.89
C ALA A 193 -0.05 5.90 12.18
N ALA A 194 -0.18 5.05 11.14
CA ALA A 194 -1.44 4.79 10.47
C ALA A 194 -2.49 4.22 11.41
N LYS A 195 -2.11 3.26 12.25
CA LYS A 195 -2.99 2.69 13.28
C LYS A 195 -3.53 3.75 14.22
N ARG A 196 -2.65 4.66 14.72
CA ARG A 196 -3.11 5.77 15.55
C ARG A 196 -4.12 6.66 14.82
N GLY A 197 -3.82 7.04 13.57
CA GLY A 197 -4.72 7.86 12.76
C GLY A 197 -6.08 7.21 12.52
N ALA A 198 -6.09 5.90 12.21
CA ALA A 198 -7.34 5.16 12.07
C ALA A 198 -8.16 5.15 13.36
N LEU A 199 -7.53 4.84 14.51
CA LEU A 199 -8.19 4.78 15.81
C LEU A 199 -8.71 6.14 16.29
N GLU A 200 -7.97 7.22 16.06
CA GLU A 200 -8.42 8.60 16.34
C GLU A 200 -9.75 8.89 15.62
N GLU A 201 -9.86 8.47 14.36
CA GLU A 201 -11.07 8.70 13.59
C GLU A 201 -12.22 7.75 13.97
N LEU A 202 -11.91 6.50 14.28
CA LEU A 202 -12.89 5.49 14.70
C LEU A 202 -13.53 5.80 16.05
N ASN A 203 -12.87 6.59 16.90
CA ASN A 203 -13.40 7.01 18.21
C ASN A 203 -14.35 8.22 18.13
N LYS A 204 -14.46 8.89 16.97
CA LYS A 204 -15.42 9.95 16.73
C LYS A 204 -16.77 9.37 16.33
N ASP A 205 -17.86 10.09 16.55
CA ASP A 205 -19.17 9.73 16.04
C ASP A 205 -19.17 9.70 14.51
N TYR A 206 -20.03 8.86 13.94
CA TYR A 206 -20.15 8.79 12.50
C TYR A 206 -20.85 10.03 11.93
N ASN A 207 -20.23 10.68 10.96
CA ASN A 207 -20.78 11.81 10.23
C ASN A 207 -20.42 11.67 8.74
N VAL A 208 -21.41 11.63 7.88
CA VAL A 208 -21.24 11.42 6.44
C VAL A 208 -20.27 12.44 5.81
N PHE A 209 -20.24 13.68 6.31
CA PHE A 209 -19.40 14.76 5.76
C PHE A 209 -18.00 14.81 6.33
N ASP A 210 -17.83 14.60 7.63
CA ASP A 210 -16.61 14.92 8.34
C ASP A 210 -15.92 13.73 9.03
N SER A 211 -16.68 12.65 9.34
CA SER A 211 -16.16 11.51 10.08
C SER A 211 -16.79 10.20 9.57
N ASN A 212 -16.21 9.64 8.52
CA ASN A 212 -16.75 8.50 7.78
C ASN A 212 -15.65 7.48 7.44
N CYS A 213 -16.00 6.46 6.67
CA CYS A 213 -15.08 5.41 6.24
C CYS A 213 -13.87 5.96 5.46
N ALA A 214 -14.09 6.89 4.54
CA ALA A 214 -13.01 7.50 3.75
C ALA A 214 -12.10 8.35 4.62
N LYS A 215 -12.64 9.11 5.59
CA LYS A 215 -11.86 9.93 6.50
C LYS A 215 -10.97 9.07 7.42
N THR A 216 -11.44 7.89 7.83
CA THR A 216 -10.63 6.91 8.58
C THR A 216 -9.39 6.50 7.78
N VAL A 217 -9.55 6.18 6.50
CA VAL A 217 -8.44 5.82 5.61
C VAL A 217 -7.51 7.01 5.37
N GLN A 218 -8.08 8.19 5.11
CA GLN A 218 -7.31 9.41 4.88
C GLN A 218 -6.45 9.77 6.09
N ASN A 219 -7.03 9.76 7.30
CA ASN A 219 -6.30 10.08 8.53
C ASN A 219 -5.19 9.06 8.82
N ALA A 220 -5.45 7.78 8.57
CA ALA A 220 -4.42 6.74 8.66
C ALA A 220 -3.24 7.01 7.72
N LEU A 221 -3.51 7.32 6.45
CA LEU A 221 -2.47 7.61 5.46
C LEU A 221 -1.69 8.89 5.79
N GLU A 222 -2.39 9.95 6.22
CA GLU A 222 -1.78 11.22 6.59
C GLU A 222 -0.81 11.06 7.76
N LYS A 223 -1.22 10.39 8.83
CA LYS A 223 -0.36 10.09 10.00
C LYS A 223 0.84 9.22 9.62
N ALA A 224 0.70 8.35 8.64
CA ALA A 224 1.80 7.56 8.07
C ALA A 224 2.73 8.35 7.14
N GLY A 225 2.44 9.63 6.87
CA GLY A 225 3.18 10.42 5.90
C GLY A 225 2.95 10.00 4.45
N LYS A 226 1.82 9.35 4.17
CA LYS A 226 1.36 8.99 2.82
C LYS A 226 0.33 10.00 2.33
N LYS A 227 0.09 10.01 1.01
CA LYS A 227 -0.88 10.93 0.41
C LYS A 227 -2.30 10.41 0.64
N PRO A 228 -3.18 11.18 1.30
CA PRO A 228 -4.52 10.72 1.68
C PRO A 228 -5.56 10.81 0.55
N GLY A 229 -5.16 11.09 -0.68
CA GLY A 229 -6.09 11.23 -1.80
C GLY A 229 -6.89 12.53 -1.78
N GLU A 230 -6.32 13.61 -1.25
CA GLU A 230 -6.92 14.94 -1.29
C GLU A 230 -6.95 15.51 -2.71
N LEU A 231 -7.90 16.44 -2.92
CA LEU A 231 -7.99 17.20 -4.16
C LEU A 231 -6.79 18.14 -4.29
N THR A 232 -6.12 18.07 -5.43
CA THR A 232 -5.07 19.02 -5.77
C THR A 232 -5.62 20.15 -6.62
N TYR A 233 -4.91 21.29 -6.66
CA TYR A 233 -5.28 22.41 -7.55
C TYR A 233 -5.39 22.00 -9.02
N LYS A 234 -4.63 20.99 -9.46
CA LYS A 234 -4.74 20.39 -10.81
C LYS A 234 -6.08 19.70 -11.03
N ASP A 235 -6.60 19.02 -10.01
CA ASP A 235 -7.88 18.31 -10.11
C ASP A 235 -9.06 19.29 -10.24
N LEU A 236 -8.89 20.53 -9.80
CA LEU A 236 -9.89 21.60 -9.88
C LEU A 236 -9.90 22.31 -11.25
N LYS A 237 -8.75 22.36 -11.94
CA LYS A 237 -8.61 23.10 -13.22
C LYS A 237 -9.09 22.34 -14.47
N SER A 238 -9.42 21.07 -14.41
CA SER A 238 -9.66 20.22 -15.59
C SER A 238 -11.08 20.26 -16.15
N SER A 239 -11.87 21.32 -15.89
CA SER A 239 -13.20 21.47 -16.50
C SER A 239 -13.38 22.84 -17.16
N PRO A 240 -13.23 22.96 -18.48
CA PRO A 240 -13.77 24.08 -19.21
C PRO A 240 -15.24 23.82 -19.53
N PHE A 241 -16.08 24.80 -19.26
CA PHE A 241 -17.52 24.86 -19.53
C PHE A 241 -18.43 24.06 -18.60
N MET A 242 -19.16 24.74 -17.73
CA MET A 242 -20.61 24.58 -17.57
C MET A 242 -21.20 25.48 -16.46
N ASN A 243 -22.53 25.60 -16.40
CA ASN A 243 -23.38 26.41 -15.55
C ASN A 243 -22.93 26.36 -14.05
N PRO A 244 -22.69 27.52 -13.38
CA PRO A 244 -21.69 27.52 -12.30
C PRO A 244 -22.08 26.91 -10.96
N ILE A 245 -23.34 26.68 -10.65
CA ILE A 245 -23.73 26.33 -9.27
C ILE A 245 -24.10 24.86 -9.09
N GLU A 246 -24.98 24.31 -9.89
CA GLU A 246 -25.45 22.91 -9.72
C GLU A 246 -24.39 21.88 -10.13
N ASP A 247 -23.66 22.18 -11.19
CA ASP A 247 -22.58 21.32 -11.69
C ASP A 247 -21.36 21.36 -10.77
N THR A 248 -21.13 22.47 -10.07
CA THR A 248 -20.06 22.63 -9.07
C THR A 248 -20.34 21.81 -7.81
N ILE A 249 -21.59 21.78 -7.33
CA ILE A 249 -21.97 21.00 -6.13
C ILE A 249 -21.92 19.50 -6.44
N ASN A 250 -22.45 19.06 -7.58
CA ASN A 250 -22.42 17.66 -7.98
C ASN A 250 -20.97 17.18 -8.22
N LYS A 251 -20.14 17.97 -8.87
CA LYS A 251 -18.70 17.68 -9.04
C LYS A 251 -17.92 17.67 -7.73
N ILE A 252 -18.24 18.55 -6.78
CA ILE A 252 -17.63 18.54 -5.46
C ILE A 252 -18.07 17.29 -4.67
N MET A 253 -19.33 16.90 -4.74
CA MET A 253 -19.85 15.70 -4.08
C MET A 253 -19.24 14.45 -4.69
N ASP A 254 -19.22 14.29 -6.02
CA ASP A 254 -18.56 13.17 -6.71
C ASP A 254 -17.05 13.07 -6.36
N ARG A 255 -16.39 14.21 -6.20
CA ARG A 255 -14.96 14.26 -5.87
C ARG A 255 -14.64 13.88 -4.42
N LYS A 256 -15.64 13.92 -3.53
CA LYS A 256 -15.51 13.53 -2.10
C LYS A 256 -16.00 12.11 -1.82
N THR A 257 -16.49 11.39 -2.81
CA THR A 257 -16.92 10.00 -2.61
C THR A 257 -15.74 9.09 -2.28
N PRO A 258 -15.94 8.02 -1.51
CA PRO A 258 -14.91 7.02 -1.25
C PRO A 258 -14.26 6.48 -2.53
N ASN A 259 -15.05 6.24 -3.58
CA ASN A 259 -14.54 5.77 -4.87
C ASN A 259 -13.54 6.75 -5.51
N SER A 260 -13.88 8.03 -5.53
CA SER A 260 -12.99 9.05 -6.11
C SER A 260 -11.75 9.32 -5.26
N ILE A 261 -11.87 9.21 -3.94
CA ILE A 261 -10.74 9.29 -3.01
C ILE A 261 -9.79 8.11 -3.24
N TYR A 262 -10.31 6.89 -3.36
CA TYR A 262 -9.50 5.69 -3.65
C TYR A 262 -8.69 5.84 -4.94
N LEU A 263 -9.30 6.32 -6.01
CA LEU A 263 -8.61 6.55 -7.29
C LEU A 263 -7.46 7.58 -7.14
N ARG A 264 -7.67 8.64 -6.35
CA ARG A 264 -6.60 9.61 -6.08
C ARG A 264 -5.49 9.03 -5.20
N ILE A 265 -5.82 8.22 -4.20
CA ILE A 265 -4.82 7.51 -3.40
C ILE A 265 -3.91 6.66 -4.31
N LYS A 266 -4.50 5.90 -5.24
CA LYS A 266 -3.72 5.13 -6.24
C LYS A 266 -2.82 6.00 -7.09
N LYS A 267 -3.29 7.17 -7.52
CA LYS A 267 -2.52 8.10 -8.35
C LYS A 267 -1.40 8.80 -7.59
N GLN A 268 -1.61 9.10 -6.31
CA GLN A 268 -0.71 9.92 -5.49
C GLN A 268 0.34 9.12 -4.74
N ASN A 269 0.17 7.80 -4.58
CA ASN A 269 1.10 6.94 -3.87
C ASN A 269 1.71 5.90 -4.81
N LYS A 270 2.97 5.55 -4.57
CA LYS A 270 3.56 4.36 -5.20
C LYS A 270 3.00 3.13 -4.51
N GLY A 271 2.61 2.13 -5.29
CA GLY A 271 2.03 0.89 -4.76
C GLY A 271 1.51 -0.02 -5.87
N GLN A 272 0.77 -1.07 -5.49
CA GLN A 272 0.21 -2.02 -6.44
C GLN A 272 -1.23 -2.39 -6.10
N THR A 273 -2.04 -2.66 -7.12
CA THR A 273 -3.40 -3.19 -6.94
C THR A 273 -3.34 -4.69 -6.72
N ILE A 274 -4.01 -5.17 -5.66
CA ILE A 274 -4.22 -6.59 -5.40
C ILE A 274 -5.71 -6.87 -5.55
N LYS A 275 -6.03 -7.87 -6.36
CA LYS A 275 -7.40 -8.36 -6.58
C LYS A 275 -7.61 -9.70 -5.85
N ARG A 276 -8.88 -10.00 -5.57
CA ARG A 276 -9.36 -11.22 -4.92
C ARG A 276 -8.87 -12.51 -5.61
#